data_b926e5f6c0f61830a45de4196ee6a85d
#
_entry.id   b926e5f6c0f61830a45de4196ee6a85d
#
_cell.length_a   1.000
_cell.length_b   1.000
_cell.length_c   1.000
_cell.angle_alpha   90.00
_cell.angle_beta   90.00
_cell.angle_gamma   90.00
#
_symmetry.space_group_name_H-M   'P 1'
#
loop_
_entity.id
_entity.type
_entity.pdbx_description
1 polymer ?
#
loop_
_entity_poly.entity_id
_entity_poly.type
_entity_poly.pdbx_seq_one_letter_code
_entity_poly.pdbx_strand_id
1 'polypeptide(L)'
;SVAVIDKGDFAGETSSHSSNLAWGGIKYLESHEYLLVNKLCKSRNHLMESYPSTVQEIRFLTTLQKGFRFPALFVYMGTLLYWIMGRFFTRFPELLSAKSIDAREPVIDTSNAQGGFEYSDAFLHDNDARFVFNFIRGAMDNGAIVTNYVSAQDAEFTDNIWHINAKDELTQTPIQIKAKSVINACGPFADKFNDTLDNTTEHHHVFSKGVHLIVNKLTKVDKVLAFFASDGRLFFVIPMGQKTCIVRQMIKSIRQILRSQTLIANSFWTTSIHYSTLKSPLQWTISFLNVVACVH
;
A
#
# COMPACT_ATOMS: atom_id res chain seq x y z
N SER A 1 4.90 -29.30 13.38
CA SER A 1 4.20 -28.92 12.14
C SER A 1 3.44 -27.62 12.35
N VAL A 2 3.23 -26.87 11.28
CA VAL A 2 2.48 -25.62 11.25
C VAL A 2 1.26 -25.84 10.36
N ALA A 3 0.11 -25.29 10.75
CA ALA A 3 -1.07 -25.20 9.88
C ALA A 3 -1.42 -23.73 9.64
N VAL A 4 -1.78 -23.40 8.41
CA VAL A 4 -2.30 -22.09 7.99
C VAL A 4 -3.67 -22.30 7.38
N ILE A 5 -4.68 -21.63 7.91
CA ILE A 5 -6.03 -21.63 7.36
C ILE A 5 -6.43 -20.22 6.96
N ASP A 6 -7.15 -20.07 5.87
CA ASP A 6 -7.76 -18.81 5.42
C ASP A 6 -9.22 -19.06 5.05
N LYS A 7 -10.11 -18.13 5.40
CA LYS A 7 -11.54 -18.26 5.10
C LYS A 7 -11.88 -18.04 3.62
N GLY A 8 -11.01 -17.39 2.88
CA GLY A 8 -11.18 -17.06 1.47
C GLY A 8 -9.97 -17.44 0.64
N ASP A 9 -9.74 -16.73 -0.45
CA ASP A 9 -8.52 -16.86 -1.24
C ASP A 9 -7.31 -16.35 -0.46
N PHE A 10 -6.19 -17.05 -0.55
CA PHE A 10 -4.94 -16.54 -0.01
C PHE A 10 -4.63 -15.17 -0.64
N ALA A 11 -4.31 -14.20 0.21
CA ALA A 11 -4.10 -12.81 -0.20
C ALA A 11 -5.34 -12.13 -0.83
N GLY A 12 -6.53 -12.65 -0.65
CA GLY A 12 -7.77 -12.17 -1.27
C GLY A 12 -8.28 -10.84 -0.74
N GLU A 13 -7.85 -10.44 0.46
CA GLU A 13 -8.31 -9.22 1.12
C GLU A 13 -7.34 -8.03 0.90
N THR A 14 -6.83 -7.40 1.95
CA THR A 14 -5.98 -6.21 1.88
C THR A 14 -4.76 -6.39 0.97
N SER A 15 -4.15 -7.57 0.95
CA SER A 15 -2.97 -7.87 0.13
C SER A 15 -3.23 -7.80 -1.38
N SER A 16 -4.47 -8.05 -1.83
CA SER A 16 -4.85 -7.89 -3.25
C SER A 16 -5.17 -6.44 -3.64
N HIS A 17 -5.27 -5.55 -2.66
CA HIS A 17 -5.78 -4.19 -2.83
C HIS A 17 -4.75 -3.11 -2.45
N SER A 18 -3.47 -3.45 -2.49
CA SER A 18 -2.38 -2.54 -2.15
C SER A 18 -1.92 -1.70 -3.35
N SER A 19 -1.03 -0.77 -3.10
CA SER A 19 -0.35 0.03 -4.12
C SER A 19 0.88 -0.66 -4.72
N ASN A 20 1.17 -1.89 -4.32
CA ASN A 20 2.35 -2.68 -4.71
C ASN A 20 3.69 -1.98 -4.39
N LEU A 21 3.73 -1.09 -3.43
CA LEU A 21 4.93 -0.36 -3.02
C LEU A 21 5.44 -0.88 -1.68
N ALA A 22 6.69 -1.33 -1.64
CA ALA A 22 7.41 -1.60 -0.40
C ALA A 22 8.19 -0.33 -0.02
N TRP A 23 7.52 0.55 0.71
CA TRP A 23 7.97 1.91 0.97
C TRP A 23 8.88 1.99 2.19
N GLY A 24 10.04 2.62 2.05
CA GLY A 24 10.97 2.83 3.17
C GLY A 24 10.59 3.95 4.12
N GLY A 25 9.42 4.60 3.91
CA GLY A 25 8.83 5.50 4.89
C GLY A 25 9.41 6.92 4.92
N ILE A 26 9.84 7.47 3.78
CA ILE A 26 10.41 8.82 3.69
C ILE A 26 9.55 9.90 4.37
N LYS A 27 8.22 9.75 4.39
CA LYS A 27 7.30 10.70 5.03
C LYS A 27 7.48 10.79 6.54
N TYR A 28 7.92 9.70 7.18
CA TYR A 28 8.16 9.69 8.62
C TYR A 28 9.38 10.53 9.06
N LEU A 29 10.17 11.04 8.10
CA LEU A 29 11.18 12.05 8.39
C LEU A 29 10.54 13.37 8.87
N GLU A 30 9.32 13.69 8.44
CA GLU A 30 8.59 14.87 8.89
C GLU A 30 8.20 14.79 10.38
N SER A 31 7.95 13.58 10.89
CA SER A 31 7.65 13.31 12.31
C SER A 31 8.89 12.94 13.12
N HIS A 32 10.10 13.10 12.55
CA HIS A 32 11.38 12.80 13.18
C HIS A 32 11.57 11.34 13.62
N GLU A 33 10.87 10.40 12.98
CA GLU A 33 10.93 8.96 13.28
C GLU A 33 12.13 8.28 12.59
N TYR A 34 13.33 8.82 12.79
CA TYR A 34 14.56 8.37 12.11
C TYR A 34 14.87 6.88 12.32
N LEU A 35 14.64 6.35 13.52
CA LEU A 35 14.88 4.93 13.80
C LEU A 35 13.95 4.03 13.01
N LEU A 36 12.68 4.42 12.90
CA LEU A 36 11.69 3.72 12.08
C LEU A 36 12.09 3.74 10.61
N VAL A 37 12.43 4.91 10.06
CA VAL A 37 12.87 5.04 8.65
C VAL A 37 14.09 4.18 8.37
N ASN A 38 15.09 4.17 9.25
CA ASN A 38 16.27 3.30 9.10
C ASN A 38 15.87 1.82 9.06
N LYS A 39 14.99 1.38 9.94
CA LYS A 39 14.49 0.00 9.98
C LYS A 39 13.74 -0.35 8.68
N LEU A 40 12.84 0.52 8.24
CA LEU A 40 12.05 0.32 7.01
C LEU A 40 12.94 0.28 5.76
N CYS A 41 13.92 1.19 5.64
CA CYS A 41 14.89 1.17 4.55
C CYS A 41 15.70 -0.12 4.49
N LYS A 42 16.16 -0.62 5.65
CA LYS A 42 16.88 -1.90 5.73
C LYS A 42 15.99 -3.07 5.29
N SER A 43 14.74 -3.12 5.78
CA SER A 43 13.79 -4.16 5.39
C SER A 43 13.47 -4.13 3.90
N ARG A 44 13.26 -2.94 3.33
CA ARG A 44 13.07 -2.74 1.89
C ARG A 44 14.25 -3.26 1.08
N ASN A 45 15.48 -2.88 1.45
CA ASN A 45 16.69 -3.33 0.76
C ASN A 45 16.81 -4.85 0.80
N HIS A 46 16.58 -5.45 1.97
CA HIS A 46 16.60 -6.89 2.14
C HIS A 46 15.55 -7.62 1.28
N LEU A 47 14.36 -7.03 1.12
CA LEU A 47 13.35 -7.57 0.20
C LEU A 47 13.84 -7.56 -1.26
N MET A 48 14.47 -6.47 -1.72
CA MET A 48 15.01 -6.37 -3.07
C MET A 48 16.18 -7.34 -3.30
N GLU A 49 17.02 -7.60 -2.29
CA GLU A 49 18.10 -8.57 -2.34
C GLU A 49 17.59 -10.01 -2.35
N SER A 50 16.59 -10.30 -1.51
CA SER A 50 16.07 -11.66 -1.34
C SER A 50 15.13 -12.09 -2.46
N TYR A 51 14.42 -11.15 -3.08
CA TYR A 51 13.40 -11.41 -4.09
C TYR A 51 13.57 -10.53 -5.34
N PRO A 52 14.74 -10.53 -6.01
CA PRO A 52 15.06 -9.57 -7.07
C PRO A 52 14.18 -9.71 -8.33
N SER A 53 13.56 -10.86 -8.53
CA SER A 53 12.60 -11.07 -9.62
C SER A 53 11.22 -10.47 -9.37
N THR A 54 10.87 -10.26 -8.09
CA THR A 54 9.53 -9.80 -7.69
C THR A 54 9.56 -8.38 -7.12
N VAL A 55 10.61 -8.05 -6.36
CA VAL A 55 10.75 -6.75 -5.70
C VAL A 55 11.88 -5.98 -6.34
N GLN A 56 11.57 -4.92 -7.05
CA GLN A 56 12.52 -4.14 -7.83
C GLN A 56 12.49 -2.67 -7.45
N GLU A 57 13.60 -1.97 -7.73
CA GLU A 57 13.67 -0.53 -7.54
C GLU A 57 12.76 0.20 -8.53
N ILE A 58 11.97 1.16 -8.04
CA ILE A 58 11.18 2.08 -8.85
C ILE A 58 11.52 3.53 -8.50
N ARG A 59 11.59 4.40 -9.51
CA ARG A 59 11.81 5.83 -9.32
C ARG A 59 10.50 6.53 -9.00
N PHE A 60 10.59 7.47 -8.06
CA PHE A 60 9.53 8.42 -7.72
C PHE A 60 9.92 9.79 -8.24
N LEU A 61 9.09 10.41 -9.07
CA LEU A 61 9.23 11.78 -9.51
C LEU A 61 8.23 12.65 -8.73
N THR A 62 8.75 13.53 -7.90
CA THR A 62 7.95 14.43 -7.07
C THR A 62 8.09 15.86 -7.58
N THR A 63 6.96 16.52 -7.81
CA THR A 63 6.90 17.92 -8.23
C THR A 63 6.36 18.78 -7.09
N LEU A 64 7.02 19.87 -6.78
CA LEU A 64 6.63 20.85 -5.77
C LEU A 64 6.12 22.12 -6.41
N GLN A 65 4.91 22.54 -6.04
CA GLN A 65 4.29 23.77 -6.52
C GLN A 65 4.88 25.00 -5.80
N LYS A 66 4.89 26.15 -6.46
CA LYS A 66 5.21 27.43 -5.83
C LYS A 66 4.25 27.68 -4.66
N GLY A 67 4.78 28.13 -3.53
CA GLY A 67 4.01 28.27 -2.29
C GLY A 67 3.89 27.00 -1.44
N PHE A 68 4.53 25.90 -1.83
CA PHE A 68 4.67 24.76 -0.94
C PHE A 68 5.45 25.15 0.32
N ARG A 69 5.05 24.60 1.48
CA ARG A 69 5.59 24.97 2.80
C ARG A 69 7.12 24.92 2.95
N PHE A 70 7.79 24.15 2.10
CA PHE A 70 9.24 24.00 2.10
C PHE A 70 9.82 24.25 0.71
N PRO A 71 11.01 24.90 0.60
CA PRO A 71 11.75 24.98 -0.66
C PRO A 71 12.12 23.60 -1.20
N ALA A 72 12.17 23.45 -2.53
CA ALA A 72 12.52 22.19 -3.17
C ALA A 72 13.89 21.65 -2.72
N LEU A 73 14.86 22.51 -2.51
CA LEU A 73 16.19 22.15 -2.00
C LEU A 73 16.12 21.53 -0.59
N PHE A 74 15.28 22.08 0.30
CA PHE A 74 15.12 21.54 1.66
C PHE A 74 14.53 20.13 1.63
N VAL A 75 13.47 19.91 0.82
CA VAL A 75 12.85 18.58 0.68
C VAL A 75 13.83 17.59 0.03
N TYR A 76 14.63 18.06 -0.94
CA TYR A 76 15.69 17.25 -1.54
C TYR A 76 16.76 16.83 -0.53
N MET A 77 17.17 17.71 0.40
CA MET A 77 18.07 17.31 1.50
C MET A 77 17.47 16.18 2.35
N GLY A 78 16.16 16.19 2.55
CA GLY A 78 15.44 15.06 3.17
C GLY A 78 15.55 13.75 2.37
N THR A 79 15.50 13.81 1.03
CA THR A 79 15.69 12.62 0.19
C THR A 79 17.14 12.12 0.21
N LEU A 80 18.13 13.00 0.33
CA LEU A 80 19.53 12.61 0.54
C LEU A 80 19.72 11.90 1.87
N LEU A 81 19.15 12.44 2.96
CA LEU A 81 19.15 11.78 4.26
C LEU A 81 18.50 10.39 4.19
N TYR A 82 17.37 10.29 3.52
CA TYR A 82 16.68 9.03 3.29
C TYR A 82 17.56 8.00 2.55
N TRP A 83 18.27 8.43 1.51
CA TRP A 83 19.20 7.58 0.75
C TRP A 83 20.40 7.13 1.60
N ILE A 84 20.96 8.02 2.44
CA ILE A 84 22.01 7.68 3.41
C ILE A 84 21.50 6.64 4.42
N MET A 85 20.29 6.84 4.97
CA MET A 85 19.65 5.89 5.88
C MET A 85 19.38 4.54 5.21
N GLY A 86 19.09 4.55 3.89
CA GLY A 86 19.01 3.38 3.02
C GLY A 86 20.36 2.77 2.66
N ARG A 87 21.47 3.24 3.26
CA ARG A 87 22.83 2.74 3.04
C ARG A 87 23.27 2.79 1.58
N PHE A 88 22.86 3.84 0.87
CA PHE A 88 23.25 4.05 -0.54
C PHE A 88 22.82 2.94 -1.50
N PHE A 89 21.88 2.09 -1.09
CA PHE A 89 21.49 0.89 -1.81
C PHE A 89 20.76 1.19 -3.12
N THR A 90 19.85 2.16 -3.10
CA THR A 90 19.10 2.60 -4.28
C THR A 90 19.86 3.64 -5.08
N ARG A 91 19.41 3.93 -6.30
CA ARG A 91 19.99 4.99 -7.12
C ARG A 91 19.99 6.34 -6.42
N PHE A 92 21.02 7.14 -6.70
CA PHE A 92 21.19 8.46 -6.13
C PHE A 92 19.99 9.36 -6.41
N PRO A 93 19.50 10.13 -5.42
CA PRO A 93 18.43 11.11 -5.62
C PRO A 93 18.90 12.27 -6.50
N GLU A 94 17.98 12.83 -7.29
CA GLU A 94 18.26 13.94 -8.19
C GLU A 94 17.38 15.14 -7.87
N LEU A 95 17.97 16.32 -7.77
CA LEU A 95 17.23 17.60 -7.74
C LEU A 95 16.89 18.03 -9.15
N LEU A 96 15.64 18.40 -9.41
CA LEU A 96 15.15 18.71 -10.74
C LEU A 96 14.56 20.12 -10.81
N SER A 97 14.94 20.86 -11.86
CA SER A 97 14.23 22.09 -12.22
C SER A 97 12.88 21.79 -12.87
N ALA A 98 11.97 22.77 -12.87
CA ALA A 98 10.68 22.66 -13.58
C ALA A 98 10.87 22.27 -15.06
N LYS A 99 11.87 22.83 -15.74
CA LYS A 99 12.21 22.52 -17.14
C LYS A 99 12.66 21.05 -17.30
N SER A 100 13.45 20.53 -16.35
CA SER A 100 13.90 19.13 -16.37
C SER A 100 12.74 18.17 -16.15
N ILE A 101 11.79 18.53 -15.30
CA ILE A 101 10.58 17.73 -15.05
C ILE A 101 9.72 17.67 -16.32
N ASP A 102 9.45 18.82 -16.95
CA ASP A 102 8.68 18.93 -18.20
C ASP A 102 9.29 18.07 -19.33
N ALA A 103 10.62 18.08 -19.44
CA ALA A 103 11.32 17.28 -20.44
C ALA A 103 11.26 15.77 -20.16
N ARG A 104 11.30 15.34 -18.89
CA ARG A 104 11.26 13.94 -18.49
C ARG A 104 9.85 13.36 -18.50
N GLU A 105 8.85 14.18 -18.13
CA GLU A 105 7.46 13.78 -17.99
C GLU A 105 6.52 14.90 -18.44
N PRO A 106 6.28 15.02 -19.77
CA PRO A 106 5.49 16.11 -20.35
C PRO A 106 4.02 16.14 -19.91
N VAL A 107 3.51 15.07 -19.28
CA VAL A 107 2.13 15.03 -18.76
C VAL A 107 1.96 15.93 -17.52
N ILE A 108 3.07 16.25 -16.86
CA ILE A 108 3.06 17.11 -15.66
C ILE A 108 2.98 18.58 -16.09
N ASP A 109 2.02 19.31 -15.55
CA ASP A 109 2.02 20.77 -15.68
C ASP A 109 3.03 21.39 -14.70
N THR A 110 4.08 21.96 -15.28
CA THR A 110 5.16 22.60 -14.52
C THR A 110 5.07 24.12 -14.50
N SER A 111 4.02 24.73 -15.02
CA SER A 111 3.83 26.19 -15.11
C SER A 111 3.93 26.89 -13.74
N ASN A 112 3.44 26.25 -12.69
CA ASN A 112 3.51 26.73 -11.31
C ASN A 112 4.46 25.90 -10.42
N ALA A 113 5.39 25.14 -11.01
CA ALA A 113 6.35 24.35 -10.24
C ALA A 113 7.54 25.21 -9.77
N GLN A 114 7.97 25.01 -8.53
CA GLN A 114 9.26 25.52 -8.05
C GLN A 114 10.43 24.60 -8.39
N GLY A 115 10.14 23.37 -8.85
CA GLY A 115 11.06 22.27 -9.10
C GLY A 115 10.57 20.99 -8.45
N GLY A 116 11.46 20.04 -8.29
CA GLY A 116 11.14 18.74 -7.69
C GLY A 116 12.37 17.89 -7.53
N PHE A 117 12.18 16.62 -7.30
CA PHE A 117 13.25 15.65 -7.10
C PHE A 117 12.83 14.26 -7.51
N GLU A 118 13.81 13.44 -7.86
CA GLU A 118 13.62 11.99 -8.00
C GLU A 118 14.33 11.26 -6.87
N TYR A 119 13.68 10.23 -6.33
CA TYR A 119 14.27 9.27 -5.40
C TYR A 119 13.75 7.87 -5.71
N SER A 120 14.20 6.86 -4.99
CA SER A 120 13.83 5.48 -5.26
C SER A 120 13.24 4.79 -4.05
N ASP A 121 12.29 3.91 -4.32
CA ASP A 121 11.78 2.92 -3.39
C ASP A 121 11.58 1.57 -4.08
N ALA A 122 10.96 0.60 -3.43
CA ALA A 122 10.73 -0.72 -4.00
C ALA A 122 9.29 -0.89 -4.48
N PHE A 123 9.14 -1.67 -5.54
CA PHE A 123 7.87 -1.99 -6.18
C PHE A 123 7.76 -3.50 -6.37
N LEU A 124 6.62 -4.07 -6.04
CA LEU A 124 6.29 -5.46 -6.27
C LEU A 124 5.74 -5.64 -7.69
N HIS A 125 6.58 -6.08 -8.58
CA HIS A 125 6.34 -6.09 -10.01
C HIS A 125 5.14 -6.95 -10.42
N ASP A 126 4.94 -8.08 -9.75
CA ASP A 126 3.86 -9.04 -9.99
C ASP A 126 2.66 -8.89 -9.03
N ASN A 127 2.56 -7.78 -8.33
CA ASN A 127 1.65 -7.40 -7.25
C ASN A 127 1.86 -8.10 -5.89
N ASP A 128 1.30 -7.47 -4.85
CA ASP A 128 1.40 -7.96 -3.46
C ASP A 128 0.73 -9.32 -3.26
N ALA A 129 -0.42 -9.56 -3.87
CA ALA A 129 -1.13 -10.82 -3.69
C ALA A 129 -0.29 -12.01 -4.15
N ARG A 130 0.39 -11.89 -5.29
CA ARG A 130 1.30 -12.92 -5.79
C ARG A 130 2.51 -13.09 -4.86
N PHE A 131 3.04 -12.00 -4.33
CA PHE A 131 4.14 -12.04 -3.38
C PHE A 131 3.77 -12.79 -2.11
N VAL A 132 2.59 -12.49 -1.52
CA VAL A 132 2.05 -13.21 -0.36
C VAL A 132 1.80 -14.68 -0.69
N PHE A 133 1.23 -14.97 -1.86
CA PHE A 133 0.99 -16.35 -2.28
C PHE A 133 2.29 -17.15 -2.41
N ASN A 134 3.41 -16.53 -2.81
CA ASN A 134 4.70 -17.20 -2.83
C ASN A 134 5.19 -17.60 -1.41
N PHE A 135 4.86 -16.84 -0.36
CA PHE A 135 5.12 -17.27 1.02
C PHE A 135 4.28 -18.49 1.40
N ILE A 136 3.01 -18.54 0.98
CA ILE A 136 2.14 -19.70 1.19
C ILE A 136 2.76 -20.95 0.54
N ARG A 137 3.21 -20.84 -0.72
CA ARG A 137 3.90 -21.94 -1.40
C ARG A 137 5.18 -22.36 -0.67
N GLY A 138 5.99 -21.38 -0.27
CA GLY A 138 7.20 -21.66 0.51
C GLY A 138 6.90 -22.36 1.84
N ALA A 139 5.80 -22.04 2.50
CA ALA A 139 5.36 -22.73 3.71
C ALA A 139 5.01 -24.18 3.41
N MET A 140 4.29 -24.46 2.32
CA MET A 140 3.96 -25.83 1.87
C MET A 140 5.23 -26.63 1.56
N ASP A 141 6.17 -26.04 0.84
CA ASP A 141 7.47 -26.66 0.49
C ASP A 141 8.28 -27.03 1.76
N ASN A 142 8.06 -26.33 2.87
CA ASN A 142 8.65 -26.60 4.18
C ASN A 142 7.76 -27.46 5.10
N GLY A 143 6.73 -28.13 4.56
CA GLY A 143 5.91 -29.11 5.27
C GLY A 143 4.79 -28.52 6.13
N ALA A 144 4.41 -27.25 5.89
CA ALA A 144 3.22 -26.70 6.50
C ALA A 144 1.96 -27.26 5.84
N ILE A 145 0.91 -27.48 6.65
CA ILE A 145 -0.45 -27.79 6.15
C ILE A 145 -1.13 -26.45 5.88
N VAL A 146 -1.42 -26.18 4.62
CA VAL A 146 -2.01 -24.90 4.20
C VAL A 146 -3.33 -25.17 3.48
N THR A 147 -4.41 -24.56 3.93
CA THR A 147 -5.72 -24.68 3.29
C THR A 147 -6.48 -23.35 3.30
N ASN A 148 -7.12 -23.04 2.21
CA ASN A 148 -8.04 -21.93 2.06
C ASN A 148 -9.50 -22.42 2.17
N TYR A 149 -10.45 -21.48 2.24
CA TYR A 149 -11.88 -21.71 2.46
C TYR A 149 -12.17 -22.46 3.75
N VAL A 150 -11.33 -22.30 4.76
CA VAL A 150 -11.54 -22.81 6.13
C VAL A 150 -11.51 -21.63 7.09
N SER A 151 -12.65 -21.36 7.73
CA SER A 151 -12.78 -20.26 8.70
C SER A 151 -12.70 -20.78 10.12
N ALA A 152 -11.84 -20.19 10.95
CA ALA A 152 -11.90 -20.35 12.40
C ALA A 152 -13.15 -19.61 12.91
N GLN A 153 -13.97 -20.29 13.68
CA GLN A 153 -15.19 -19.75 14.30
C GLN A 153 -14.90 -19.25 15.70
N ASP A 154 -14.27 -20.09 16.50
CA ASP A 154 -13.82 -19.81 17.86
C ASP A 154 -12.62 -20.69 18.21
N ALA A 155 -11.99 -20.43 19.36
CA ALA A 155 -10.96 -21.29 19.92
C ALA A 155 -10.95 -21.21 21.44
N GLU A 156 -10.73 -22.32 22.12
CA GLU A 156 -10.65 -22.44 23.57
C GLU A 156 -9.30 -23.05 23.97
N PHE A 157 -8.71 -22.55 25.06
CA PHE A 157 -7.47 -23.08 25.60
C PHE A 157 -7.78 -23.93 26.84
N THR A 158 -7.72 -25.25 26.68
CA THR A 158 -7.96 -26.24 27.74
C THR A 158 -6.87 -27.30 27.71
N ASP A 159 -6.49 -27.83 28.85
CA ASP A 159 -5.46 -28.89 28.98
C ASP A 159 -4.13 -28.54 28.29
N ASN A 160 -3.71 -27.27 28.32
CA ASN A 160 -2.50 -26.74 27.68
C ASN A 160 -2.50 -26.89 26.14
N ILE A 161 -3.66 -26.99 25.53
CA ILE A 161 -3.85 -27.11 24.07
C ILE A 161 -4.98 -26.17 23.66
N TRP A 162 -4.81 -25.54 22.51
CA TRP A 162 -5.86 -24.81 21.83
C TRP A 162 -6.75 -25.79 21.05
N HIS A 163 -8.05 -25.71 21.27
CA HIS A 163 -9.11 -26.39 20.51
C HIS A 163 -9.78 -25.35 19.62
N ILE A 164 -9.54 -25.40 18.33
CA ILE A 164 -10.08 -24.43 17.36
C ILE A 164 -11.24 -25.11 16.64
N ASN A 165 -12.43 -24.53 16.74
CA ASN A 165 -13.57 -24.89 15.94
C ASN A 165 -13.50 -24.12 14.63
N ALA A 166 -13.38 -24.84 13.53
CA ALA A 166 -13.32 -24.28 12.19
C ALA A 166 -14.44 -24.88 11.32
N LYS A 167 -14.68 -24.24 10.19
CA LYS A 167 -15.69 -24.67 9.23
C LYS A 167 -15.15 -24.58 7.81
N ASP A 168 -15.36 -25.61 7.04
CA ASP A 168 -15.17 -25.59 5.60
C ASP A 168 -16.26 -24.73 4.95
N GLU A 169 -15.87 -23.66 4.31
CA GLU A 169 -16.81 -22.68 3.72
C GLU A 169 -17.48 -23.21 2.44
N LEU A 170 -16.90 -24.19 1.78
CA LEU A 170 -17.47 -24.78 0.56
C LEU A 170 -18.51 -25.83 0.90
N THR A 171 -18.21 -26.75 1.83
CA THR A 171 -19.06 -27.86 2.19
C THR A 171 -19.91 -27.60 3.43
N GLN A 172 -19.62 -26.53 4.18
CA GLN A 172 -20.22 -26.18 5.47
C GLN A 172 -19.93 -27.22 6.57
N THR A 173 -18.97 -28.12 6.37
CA THR A 173 -18.59 -29.16 7.31
C THR A 173 -17.79 -28.59 8.48
N PRO A 174 -18.10 -28.95 9.74
CA PRO A 174 -17.30 -28.54 10.89
C PRO A 174 -15.96 -29.29 10.90
N ILE A 175 -14.90 -28.56 11.30
CA ILE A 175 -13.54 -29.08 11.42
C ILE A 175 -13.04 -28.73 12.82
N GLN A 176 -12.37 -29.67 13.49
CA GLN A 176 -11.67 -29.41 14.74
C GLN A 176 -10.15 -29.47 14.55
N ILE A 177 -9.47 -28.42 15.02
CA ILE A 177 -8.02 -28.31 14.95
C ILE A 177 -7.48 -28.19 16.39
N LYS A 178 -6.41 -28.94 16.68
CA LYS A 178 -5.71 -28.89 17.98
C LYS A 178 -4.32 -28.34 17.76
N ALA A 179 -3.92 -27.35 18.57
CA ALA A 179 -2.63 -26.70 18.45
C ALA A 179 -2.07 -26.28 19.82
N LYS A 180 -0.74 -26.30 19.96
CA LYS A 180 -0.06 -25.76 21.15
C LYS A 180 -0.10 -24.23 21.21
N SER A 181 -0.19 -23.58 20.06
CA SER A 181 -0.24 -22.12 19.94
C SER A 181 -1.12 -21.72 18.78
N VAL A 182 -1.82 -20.61 18.91
CA VAL A 182 -2.60 -19.96 17.85
C VAL A 182 -2.01 -18.60 17.56
N ILE A 183 -1.82 -18.28 16.30
CA ILE A 183 -1.38 -16.99 15.84
C ILE A 183 -2.53 -16.34 15.07
N ASN A 184 -3.10 -15.28 15.64
CA ASN A 184 -4.09 -14.48 14.94
C ASN A 184 -3.41 -13.58 13.91
N ALA A 185 -3.43 -13.98 12.66
CA ALA A 185 -2.90 -13.23 11.52
C ALA A 185 -4.03 -12.72 10.59
N CYS A 186 -5.24 -12.49 11.14
CA CYS A 186 -6.43 -12.13 10.38
C CYS A 186 -6.47 -10.68 9.85
N GLY A 187 -5.33 -9.95 9.91
CA GLY A 187 -5.24 -8.59 9.38
C GLY A 187 -6.36 -7.69 9.92
N PRO A 188 -7.17 -7.04 9.06
CA PRO A 188 -8.23 -6.16 9.53
C PRO A 188 -9.35 -6.86 10.33
N PHE A 189 -9.40 -8.18 10.33
CA PHE A 189 -10.38 -8.97 11.09
C PHE A 189 -9.83 -9.49 12.42
N ALA A 190 -8.60 -9.12 12.80
CA ALA A 190 -7.95 -9.65 13.99
C ALA A 190 -8.73 -9.34 15.28
N ASP A 191 -9.27 -8.12 15.42
CA ASP A 191 -10.08 -7.74 16.60
C ASP A 191 -11.33 -8.62 16.68
N LYS A 192 -12.02 -8.83 15.55
CA LYS A 192 -13.20 -9.66 15.51
C LYS A 192 -12.92 -11.12 15.95
N PHE A 193 -11.77 -11.66 15.57
CA PHE A 193 -11.38 -13.00 16.02
C PHE A 193 -11.00 -13.00 17.52
N ASN A 194 -10.29 -11.97 18.00
CA ASN A 194 -9.98 -11.82 19.43
C ASN A 194 -11.26 -11.77 20.29
N ASP A 195 -12.30 -11.07 19.83
CA ASP A 195 -13.60 -10.99 20.52
C ASP A 195 -14.26 -12.40 20.68
N THR A 196 -14.02 -13.31 19.72
CA THR A 196 -14.54 -14.70 19.84
C THR A 196 -13.77 -15.56 20.86
N LEU A 197 -12.59 -15.10 21.29
CA LEU A 197 -11.74 -15.81 22.25
C LEU A 197 -11.91 -15.28 23.70
N ASP A 198 -12.88 -14.40 23.95
CA ASP A 198 -13.01 -13.64 25.21
C ASP A 198 -11.70 -12.94 25.61
N ASN A 199 -10.85 -12.65 24.62
CA ASN A 199 -9.55 -12.04 24.83
C ASN A 199 -9.62 -10.55 24.47
N THR A 200 -9.77 -9.71 25.48
CA THR A 200 -9.76 -8.26 25.32
C THR A 200 -8.33 -7.76 25.12
N THR A 201 -8.09 -7.11 23.98
CA THR A 201 -6.84 -6.38 23.72
C THR A 201 -7.01 -4.91 24.08
N GLU A 202 -5.95 -4.29 24.64
CA GLU A 202 -5.95 -2.85 24.97
C GLU A 202 -6.03 -1.97 23.71
N HIS A 203 -5.67 -2.49 22.56
CA HIS A 203 -5.60 -1.77 21.30
C HIS A 203 -6.56 -2.37 20.28
N HIS A 204 -7.30 -1.48 19.63
CA HIS A 204 -8.22 -1.84 18.55
C HIS A 204 -7.82 -1.14 17.25
N HIS A 205 -8.14 -1.77 16.12
CA HIS A 205 -7.88 -1.20 14.82
C HIS A 205 -8.74 0.06 14.57
N VAL A 206 -8.10 1.15 14.16
CA VAL A 206 -8.78 2.33 13.63
C VAL A 206 -8.67 2.30 12.12
N PHE A 207 -9.80 2.09 11.45
CA PHE A 207 -9.82 1.93 10.00
C PHE A 207 -9.87 3.27 9.27
N SER A 208 -9.05 3.39 8.23
CA SER A 208 -9.17 4.43 7.21
C SER A 208 -9.44 3.80 5.85
N LYS A 209 -10.18 4.50 4.99
CA LYS A 209 -10.48 4.03 3.65
C LYS A 209 -9.52 4.66 2.65
N GLY A 210 -8.82 3.85 1.87
CA GLY A 210 -8.11 4.24 0.66
C GLY A 210 -8.97 3.99 -0.58
N VAL A 211 -8.74 4.75 -1.65
CA VAL A 211 -9.38 4.55 -2.95
C VAL A 211 -8.32 4.49 -4.02
N HIS A 212 -8.38 3.45 -4.84
CA HIS A 212 -7.55 3.27 -6.02
C HIS A 212 -8.41 3.45 -7.27
N LEU A 213 -8.01 4.34 -8.16
CA LEU A 213 -8.63 4.50 -9.48
C LEU A 213 -7.71 3.89 -10.53
N ILE A 214 -8.21 2.89 -11.24
CA ILE A 214 -7.49 2.28 -12.36
C ILE A 214 -7.96 2.93 -13.65
N VAL A 215 -7.04 3.58 -14.35
CA VAL A 215 -7.31 4.31 -15.59
C VAL A 215 -6.40 3.83 -16.72
N ASN A 216 -6.65 4.28 -17.95
CA ASN A 216 -5.73 4.03 -19.05
C ASN A 216 -4.35 4.64 -18.77
N LYS A 217 -3.30 4.08 -19.37
CA LYS A 217 -1.92 4.54 -19.14
C LYS A 217 -1.80 6.04 -19.42
N LEU A 218 -1.41 6.81 -18.41
CA LEU A 218 -1.31 8.27 -18.47
C LEU A 218 0.05 8.76 -18.94
N THR A 219 1.08 7.98 -18.66
CA THR A 219 2.48 8.35 -18.89
C THR A 219 3.20 7.22 -19.63
N LYS A 220 4.21 7.57 -20.42
CA LYS A 220 5.05 6.60 -21.14
C LYS A 220 6.19 6.06 -20.29
N VAL A 221 6.51 6.73 -19.17
CA VAL A 221 7.61 6.32 -18.29
C VAL A 221 7.10 5.42 -17.17
N ASP A 222 7.92 4.45 -16.80
CA ASP A 222 7.61 3.53 -15.70
C ASP A 222 8.20 4.08 -14.39
N LYS A 223 7.64 5.22 -13.95
CA LYS A 223 7.96 5.88 -12.68
C LYS A 223 6.67 6.16 -11.92
N VAL A 224 6.76 6.20 -10.60
CA VAL A 224 5.69 6.71 -9.77
C VAL A 224 5.75 8.24 -9.79
N LEU A 225 4.65 8.89 -10.16
CA LEU A 225 4.55 10.34 -10.01
C LEU A 225 3.89 10.63 -8.66
N ALA A 226 4.54 11.46 -7.86
CA ALA A 226 4.08 11.81 -6.53
C ALA A 226 3.75 13.32 -6.46
N PHE A 227 2.55 13.63 -5.99
CA PHE A 227 2.06 15.00 -5.93
C PHE A 227 1.51 15.31 -4.54
N PHE A 228 1.63 16.58 -4.14
CA PHE A 228 0.94 17.10 -2.97
C PHE A 228 -0.36 17.76 -3.40
N ALA A 229 -1.47 17.29 -2.83
CA ALA A 229 -2.76 17.95 -2.99
C ALA A 229 -2.79 19.29 -2.24
N SER A 230 -3.78 20.14 -2.54
CA SER A 230 -3.95 21.45 -1.88
C SER A 230 -4.11 21.36 -0.36
N ASP A 231 -4.57 20.22 0.15
CA ASP A 231 -4.70 19.91 1.58
C ASP A 231 -3.42 19.30 2.20
N GLY A 232 -2.30 19.27 1.45
CA GLY A 232 -1.00 18.75 1.88
C GLY A 232 -0.89 17.22 1.87
N ARG A 233 -1.94 16.48 1.49
CA ARG A 233 -1.87 15.02 1.37
C ARG A 233 -1.16 14.61 0.10
N LEU A 234 -0.38 13.53 0.19
CA LEU A 234 0.24 12.90 -0.97
C LEU A 234 -0.79 12.07 -1.76
N PHE A 235 -0.69 12.11 -3.07
CA PHE A 235 -1.28 11.12 -3.95
C PHE A 235 -0.24 10.63 -4.95
N PHE A 236 -0.46 9.41 -5.44
CA PHE A 236 0.47 8.75 -6.32
C PHE A 236 -0.22 8.35 -7.62
N VAL A 237 0.54 8.46 -8.72
CA VAL A 237 0.19 7.95 -10.04
C VAL A 237 1.19 6.83 -10.33
N ILE A 238 0.73 5.59 -10.22
CA ILE A 238 1.58 4.39 -10.22
C ILE A 238 1.40 3.64 -11.53
N PRO A 239 2.48 3.30 -12.26
CA PRO A 239 2.38 2.48 -13.47
C PRO A 239 1.92 1.05 -13.12
N MET A 240 0.98 0.51 -13.90
CA MET A 240 0.44 -0.84 -13.79
C MET A 240 0.36 -1.49 -15.17
N GLY A 241 1.48 -1.82 -15.78
CA GLY A 241 1.54 -2.34 -17.15
C GLY A 241 0.90 -1.38 -18.16
N GLN A 242 -0.23 -1.76 -18.77
CA GLN A 242 -0.99 -0.94 -19.73
C GLN A 242 -2.01 0.00 -19.06
N LYS A 243 -2.03 0.05 -17.74
CA LYS A 243 -2.90 0.89 -16.94
C LYS A 243 -2.09 1.79 -16.00
N THR A 244 -2.78 2.70 -15.36
CA THR A 244 -2.24 3.54 -14.30
C THR A 244 -3.16 3.46 -13.10
N CYS A 245 -2.59 3.28 -11.92
CA CYS A 245 -3.29 3.33 -10.65
C CYS A 245 -3.09 4.71 -10.00
N ILE A 246 -4.16 5.43 -9.73
CA ILE A 246 -4.13 6.69 -8.98
C ILE A 246 -4.59 6.38 -7.56
N VAL A 247 -3.72 6.63 -6.59
CA VAL A 247 -3.93 6.29 -5.17
C VAL A 247 -4.05 7.54 -4.34
N ARG A 248 -5.11 7.64 -3.55
CA ARG A 248 -5.29 8.70 -2.56
C ARG A 248 -5.81 8.14 -1.25
N GLN A 249 -5.15 8.45 -0.16
CA GLN A 249 -5.64 8.15 1.17
C GLN A 249 -6.78 9.12 1.54
N MET A 250 -7.95 8.60 1.91
CA MET A 250 -9.10 9.37 2.38
C MET A 250 -9.26 9.14 3.89
N ILE A 251 -9.04 10.20 4.68
CA ILE A 251 -9.32 10.16 6.12
C ILE A 251 -10.77 10.62 6.32
N LYS A 252 -11.70 9.69 6.49
CA LYS A 252 -13.06 9.99 6.98
C LYS A 252 -13.58 8.84 7.82
N SER A 253 -14.25 9.18 8.90
CA SER A 253 -14.95 8.24 9.78
C SER A 253 -15.97 7.38 9.00
N ILE A 254 -16.02 6.10 9.32
CA ILE A 254 -16.85 5.06 8.68
C ILE A 254 -18.33 5.47 8.53
N ARG A 255 -18.90 6.25 9.45
CA ARG A 255 -20.31 6.66 9.40
C ARG A 255 -20.69 7.59 8.23
N GLN A 256 -19.73 8.35 7.67
CA GLN A 256 -20.00 9.22 6.51
C GLN A 256 -19.80 8.50 5.17
N ILE A 257 -19.09 7.39 5.15
CA ILE A 257 -18.71 6.67 3.94
C ILE A 257 -19.86 5.83 3.37
N LEU A 258 -20.69 5.26 4.24
CA LEU A 258 -21.81 4.40 3.82
C LEU A 258 -22.97 5.19 3.14
N ARG A 259 -23.01 6.50 3.26
CA ARG A 259 -24.05 7.35 2.64
C ARG A 259 -23.72 7.88 1.25
N SER A 260 -22.51 7.66 0.70
CA SER A 260 -22.11 8.37 -0.51
C SER A 260 -21.14 7.64 -1.45
N GLN A 261 -21.50 6.48 -1.96
CA GLN A 261 -20.71 5.90 -3.08
C GLN A 261 -20.67 6.88 -4.29
N THR A 262 -21.74 7.60 -4.56
CA THR A 262 -21.82 8.63 -5.61
C THR A 262 -21.04 9.91 -5.23
N LEU A 263 -21.01 10.31 -3.95
CA LEU A 263 -20.26 11.47 -3.48
C LEU A 263 -18.73 11.22 -3.41
N ILE A 264 -18.29 9.97 -3.30
CA ILE A 264 -16.85 9.62 -3.31
C ILE A 264 -16.25 9.90 -4.70
N ALA A 265 -16.92 9.50 -5.75
CA ALA A 265 -16.52 9.84 -7.11
C ALA A 265 -16.49 11.38 -7.28
N ASN A 266 -17.54 12.07 -6.90
CA ASN A 266 -17.65 13.53 -7.01
C ASN A 266 -16.65 14.29 -6.11
N SER A 267 -16.35 13.81 -4.87
CA SER A 267 -15.36 14.46 -4.00
C SER A 267 -13.92 14.21 -4.44
N PHE A 268 -13.66 13.09 -5.10
CA PHE A 268 -12.39 12.85 -5.77
C PHE A 268 -12.20 13.87 -6.91
N TRP A 269 -13.27 14.17 -7.64
CA TRP A 269 -13.28 15.13 -8.73
C TRP A 269 -13.17 16.59 -8.27
N THR A 270 -13.92 16.99 -7.25
CA THR A 270 -13.99 18.41 -6.82
C THR A 270 -12.83 18.86 -5.94
N THR A 271 -12.18 17.95 -5.19
CA THR A 271 -11.15 18.35 -4.20
C THR A 271 -9.72 18.01 -4.62
N SER A 272 -9.52 17.13 -5.62
CA SER A 272 -8.19 16.59 -5.94
C SER A 272 -7.60 17.08 -7.23
N ILE A 273 -8.41 17.57 -8.10
CA ILE A 273 -7.99 18.01 -9.41
C ILE A 273 -8.42 19.47 -9.58
N HIS A 274 -7.85 20.34 -8.77
CA HIS A 274 -7.50 21.63 -9.32
C HIS A 274 -6.40 21.31 -10.34
N TYR A 275 -6.77 21.32 -11.60
CA TYR A 275 -6.05 20.87 -12.79
C TYR A 275 -4.71 21.55 -13.08
N SER A 276 -4.09 22.15 -12.09
CA SER A 276 -2.83 22.84 -12.24
C SER A 276 -1.61 21.93 -12.41
N THR A 277 -1.77 20.61 -12.31
CA THR A 277 -0.61 19.70 -12.36
C THR A 277 -0.56 18.76 -13.58
N LEU A 278 -1.62 18.67 -14.39
CA LEU A 278 -1.64 17.85 -15.61
C LEU A 278 -2.13 18.70 -16.81
N LYS A 279 -1.40 18.68 -17.91
CA LYS A 279 -1.56 19.57 -19.08
C LYS A 279 -2.81 19.33 -19.93
N SER A 280 -3.60 18.29 -19.74
CA SER A 280 -4.78 18.05 -20.56
C SER A 280 -6.06 17.84 -19.77
N PRO A 281 -7.21 18.36 -20.21
CA PRO A 281 -8.50 17.89 -19.73
C PRO A 281 -8.67 16.47 -20.28
N LEU A 282 -8.38 15.49 -19.44
CA LEU A 282 -8.62 14.10 -19.75
C LEU A 282 -10.12 13.91 -19.91
N GLN A 283 -10.58 13.66 -21.13
CA GLN A 283 -11.89 13.07 -21.37
C GLN A 283 -11.83 11.65 -20.80
N TRP A 284 -12.38 11.50 -19.60
CA TRP A 284 -12.38 10.26 -18.87
C TRP A 284 -13.57 9.42 -19.30
N THR A 285 -13.32 8.37 -20.05
CA THR A 285 -14.20 7.22 -19.99
C THR A 285 -13.77 6.43 -18.77
N ILE A 286 -14.40 6.72 -17.62
CA ILE A 286 -14.22 5.92 -16.40
C ILE A 286 -14.98 4.62 -16.65
N SER A 287 -14.27 3.61 -17.09
CA SER A 287 -14.71 2.25 -16.85
C SER A 287 -14.55 2.02 -15.36
N PHE A 288 -15.63 2.03 -14.59
CA PHE A 288 -15.68 1.61 -13.20
C PHE A 288 -15.37 0.11 -13.15
N LEU A 289 -14.12 -0.24 -13.31
CA LEU A 289 -13.61 -1.55 -12.94
C LEU A 289 -13.16 -1.43 -11.48
N ASN A 290 -14.06 -1.80 -10.60
CA ASN A 290 -13.87 -2.00 -9.17
C ASN A 290 -13.20 -0.83 -8.43
N VAL A 291 -14.03 0.02 -7.83
CA VAL A 291 -13.60 0.86 -6.71
C VAL A 291 -13.29 -0.11 -5.57
N VAL A 292 -12.06 -0.51 -5.46
CA VAL A 292 -11.61 -1.35 -4.37
C VAL A 292 -11.27 -0.44 -3.21
N ALA A 293 -12.07 -0.54 -2.16
CA ALA A 293 -11.80 0.13 -0.91
C ALA A 293 -10.84 -0.76 -0.09
N CYS A 294 -9.56 -0.41 -0.04
CA CYS A 294 -8.69 -0.91 1.02
C CYS A 294 -9.07 -0.21 2.32
N VAL A 295 -9.50 -0.98 3.29
CA VAL A 295 -9.70 -0.55 4.67
C VAL A 295 -8.40 -0.91 5.40
N HIS A 296 -7.62 0.10 5.74
CA HIS A 296 -6.49 -0.03 6.65
C HIS A 296 -6.89 0.51 8.00
#